data_86de364cd21c71da1ede8b00de0909da
#
_entry.id   86de364cd21c71da1ede8b00de0909da
#
_cell.length_a   1.000
_cell.length_b   1.000
_cell.length_c   1.000
_cell.angle_alpha   90.00
_cell.angle_beta   90.00
_cell.angle_gamma   90.00
#
_symmetry.space_group_name_H-M   'P 1'
#
loop_
_entity.id
_entity.type
_entity.pdbx_description
1 polymer ?
#
loop_
_entity_poly.entity_id
_entity_poly.type
_entity_poly.pdbx_seq_one_letter_code
_entity_poly.pdbx_strand_id
1 'polypeptide(L)'
;MTIMSLLVSGLFHIASFFIGLVAIVVLFGIVSRTKDEVSRGFLFILFALIAFVFFEFLQIFEIYQIINQSILADILGVAFVLLILIGMWQLRSLIRGLSDFGQAFVLTSNKGYEDKLVSLVKNAKNVCYVTLDKSYEEVTNMLKTNNIDSSKVQFIDASGVKCDADNCIGISNNPDEIKVAIDRILKEKDLSCVIIDDIAGLKNIKKFELPKFVQDTSSLIKSNKVQGLFIGRIENLEKETINDITMLVDKVTGDVKG
;
A
#
# COMPACT_ATOMS: atom_id res chain seq x y z
N MET A 1 0.78 53.57 10.36
CA MET A 1 1.17 52.31 11.00
C MET A 1 1.99 52.68 12.22
N THR A 2 1.61 52.22 13.41
CA THR A 2 2.33 52.56 14.66
C THR A 2 3.65 51.80 14.72
N ILE A 3 4.70 52.39 15.28
CA ILE A 3 6.03 51.75 15.46
C ILE A 3 5.90 50.35 16.10
N MET A 4 4.94 50.20 17.00
CA MET A 4 4.67 48.95 17.68
C MET A 4 4.12 47.84 16.76
N SER A 5 3.29 48.18 15.75
CA SER A 5 2.80 47.20 14.76
C SER A 5 3.91 46.73 13.81
N LEU A 6 4.85 47.60 13.51
CA LEU A 6 6.01 47.31 12.66
C LEU A 6 6.98 46.35 13.37
N LEU A 7 7.24 46.59 14.66
CA LEU A 7 8.09 45.71 15.49
C LEU A 7 7.48 44.31 15.66
N VAL A 8 6.16 44.22 15.88
CA VAL A 8 5.47 42.96 16.04
C VAL A 8 5.50 42.15 14.72
N SER A 9 5.22 42.81 13.56
CA SER A 9 5.30 42.18 12.26
C SER A 9 6.71 41.68 11.94
N GLY A 10 7.75 42.47 12.20
CA GLY A 10 9.14 42.07 12.00
C GLY A 10 9.53 40.85 12.84
N LEU A 11 9.12 40.79 14.11
CA LEU A 11 9.37 39.65 14.97
C LEU A 11 8.70 38.36 14.45
N PHE A 12 7.49 38.46 13.89
CA PHE A 12 6.79 37.31 13.30
C PHE A 12 7.55 36.74 12.09
N HIS A 13 7.99 37.60 11.16
CA HIS A 13 8.76 37.16 9.98
C HIS A 13 10.11 36.57 10.36
N ILE A 14 10.80 37.13 11.35
CA ILE A 14 12.05 36.55 11.88
C ILE A 14 11.80 35.18 12.49
N ALA A 15 10.75 35.01 13.30
CA ALA A 15 10.41 33.71 13.88
C ALA A 15 10.05 32.68 12.80
N SER A 16 9.23 33.05 11.82
CA SER A 16 8.84 32.18 10.68
C SER A 16 10.05 31.75 9.85
N PHE A 17 11.00 32.67 9.61
CA PHE A 17 12.26 32.39 8.94
C PHE A 17 13.05 31.28 9.65
N PHE A 18 13.26 31.39 10.96
CA PHE A 18 14.01 30.39 11.75
C PHE A 18 13.26 29.05 11.82
N ILE A 19 11.94 29.06 11.98
CA ILE A 19 11.13 27.84 11.95
C ILE A 19 11.26 27.15 10.58
N GLY A 20 11.23 27.90 9.50
CA GLY A 20 11.42 27.38 8.14
C GLY A 20 12.79 26.74 7.94
N LEU A 21 13.87 27.35 8.46
CA LEU A 21 15.22 26.77 8.41
C LEU A 21 15.31 25.44 9.16
N VAL A 22 14.74 25.36 10.35
CA VAL A 22 14.70 24.11 11.12
C VAL A 22 13.91 23.04 10.35
N ALA A 23 12.76 23.39 9.77
CA ALA A 23 11.95 22.47 8.97
C ALA A 23 12.70 21.94 7.73
N ILE A 24 13.49 22.79 7.05
CA ILE A 24 14.37 22.38 5.93
C ILE A 24 15.37 21.31 6.39
N VAL A 25 16.07 21.54 7.51
CA VAL A 25 17.08 20.60 8.04
C VAL A 25 16.44 19.25 8.38
N VAL A 26 15.29 19.27 9.06
CA VAL A 26 14.56 18.05 9.41
C VAL A 26 14.11 17.31 8.16
N LEU A 27 13.50 18.01 7.20
CA LEU A 27 12.99 17.40 5.98
C LEU A 27 14.12 16.86 5.09
N PHE A 28 15.25 17.58 5.00
CA PHE A 28 16.44 17.11 4.31
C PHE A 28 16.98 15.80 4.93
N GLY A 29 16.96 15.69 6.26
CA GLY A 29 17.31 14.46 6.98
C GLY A 29 16.37 13.29 6.66
N ILE A 30 15.08 13.56 6.44
CA ILE A 30 14.10 12.56 6.02
C ILE A 30 14.35 12.14 4.56
N VAL A 31 14.49 13.11 3.65
CA VAL A 31 14.71 12.86 2.21
C VAL A 31 15.97 12.04 1.97
N SER A 32 17.05 12.33 2.71
CA SER A 32 18.33 11.60 2.56
C SER A 32 18.28 10.15 3.02
N ARG A 33 17.27 9.77 3.82
CA ARG A 33 17.09 8.40 4.35
C ARG A 33 16.00 7.60 3.63
N THR A 34 15.16 8.26 2.83
CA THR A 34 14.06 7.62 2.11
C THR A 34 14.48 7.22 0.70
N LYS A 35 14.05 6.03 0.25
CA LYS A 35 14.37 5.51 -1.09
C LYS A 35 13.36 6.01 -2.14
N ASP A 36 13.93 6.40 -3.29
CA ASP A 36 13.39 6.67 -4.63
C ASP A 36 12.02 7.35 -4.80
N GLU A 37 10.90 6.68 -4.67
CA GLU A 37 9.60 7.29 -5.02
C GLU A 37 9.03 8.20 -3.94
N VAL A 38 9.20 7.82 -2.65
CA VAL A 38 8.80 8.64 -1.50
C VAL A 38 9.61 9.93 -1.46
N SER A 39 10.89 9.84 -1.80
CA SER A 39 11.84 10.95 -1.86
C SER A 39 11.37 12.07 -2.79
N ARG A 40 10.75 11.77 -3.93
CA ARG A 40 10.29 12.79 -4.91
C ARG A 40 9.21 13.71 -4.33
N GLY A 41 8.21 13.14 -3.65
CA GLY A 41 7.16 13.95 -3.02
C GLY A 41 7.70 14.87 -1.93
N PHE A 42 8.62 14.36 -1.11
CA PHE A 42 9.29 15.16 -0.07
C PHE A 42 10.24 16.21 -0.65
N LEU A 43 10.87 15.96 -1.81
CA LEU A 43 11.67 16.95 -2.52
C LEU A 43 10.87 18.20 -2.91
N PHE A 44 9.64 18.04 -3.41
CA PHE A 44 8.79 19.20 -3.72
C PHE A 44 8.42 20.00 -2.47
N ILE A 45 8.16 19.33 -1.34
CA ILE A 45 7.91 20.00 -0.07
C ILE A 45 9.18 20.72 0.42
N LEU A 46 10.34 20.12 0.24
CA LEU A 46 11.63 20.73 0.58
C LEU A 46 11.88 22.02 -0.25
N PHE A 47 11.64 21.97 -1.57
CA PHE A 47 11.73 23.16 -2.42
C PHE A 47 10.71 24.23 -2.02
N ALA A 48 9.48 23.83 -1.64
CA ALA A 48 8.50 24.76 -1.12
C ALA A 48 8.99 25.47 0.15
N LEU A 49 9.57 24.73 1.10
CA LEU A 49 10.12 25.31 2.32
C LEU A 49 11.31 26.25 2.04
N ILE A 50 12.15 25.93 1.08
CA ILE A 50 13.24 26.83 0.65
C ILE A 50 12.66 28.12 0.08
N ALA A 51 11.65 28.03 -0.79
CA ALA A 51 10.98 29.21 -1.34
C ALA A 51 10.29 30.04 -0.24
N PHE A 52 9.67 29.39 0.75
CA PHE A 52 9.06 30.05 1.91
C PHE A 52 10.09 30.80 2.76
N VAL A 53 11.23 30.16 3.08
CA VAL A 53 12.30 30.82 3.85
C VAL A 53 12.85 32.03 3.11
N PHE A 54 12.98 31.93 1.77
CA PHE A 54 13.41 33.06 0.95
C PHE A 54 12.37 34.18 0.90
N PHE A 55 11.09 33.84 0.84
CA PHE A 55 9.99 34.80 0.95
C PHE A 55 10.02 35.54 2.29
N GLU A 56 10.14 34.82 3.43
CA GLU A 56 10.22 35.45 4.76
C GLU A 56 11.44 36.36 4.89
N PHE A 57 12.57 35.93 4.31
CA PHE A 57 13.78 36.75 4.26
C PHE A 57 13.53 38.09 3.53
N LEU A 58 12.89 38.06 2.36
CA LEU A 58 12.55 39.28 1.63
C LEU A 58 11.58 40.17 2.39
N GLN A 59 10.59 39.62 3.07
CA GLN A 59 9.64 40.36 3.90
C GLN A 59 10.34 41.11 5.05
N ILE A 60 11.37 40.50 5.66
CA ILE A 60 12.18 41.19 6.67
C ILE A 60 12.85 42.45 6.07
N PHE A 61 13.46 42.35 4.87
CA PHE A 61 14.10 43.50 4.21
C PHE A 61 13.11 44.58 3.79
N GLU A 62 11.90 44.22 3.36
CA GLU A 62 10.85 45.13 3.01
C GLU A 62 10.38 45.94 4.23
N ILE A 63 10.20 45.26 5.39
CA ILE A 63 9.80 45.92 6.66
C ILE A 63 10.84 46.96 7.07
N TYR A 64 12.11 46.71 6.86
CA TYR A 64 13.20 47.64 7.16
C TYR A 64 13.45 48.65 6.03
N GLN A 65 12.61 48.71 5.00
CA GLN A 65 12.71 49.60 3.84
C GLN A 65 14.04 49.52 3.07
N ILE A 66 14.72 48.37 3.17
CA ILE A 66 16.00 48.16 2.49
C ILE A 66 15.78 47.83 1.01
N ILE A 67 14.69 47.15 0.69
CA ILE A 67 14.34 46.74 -0.67
C ILE A 67 12.83 46.92 -0.89
N ASN A 68 12.46 47.57 -2.00
CA ASN A 68 11.07 47.67 -2.43
C ASN A 68 10.81 46.61 -3.52
N GLN A 69 10.49 45.36 -3.10
CA GLN A 69 10.33 44.22 -4.00
C GLN A 69 9.04 43.41 -3.74
N SER A 70 7.90 44.12 -3.62
CA SER A 70 6.60 43.45 -3.42
C SER A 70 6.28 42.38 -4.49
N ILE A 71 6.61 42.64 -5.75
CA ILE A 71 6.34 41.74 -6.87
C ILE A 71 7.10 40.39 -6.72
N LEU A 72 8.38 40.42 -6.31
CA LEU A 72 9.18 39.21 -6.14
C LEU A 72 8.67 38.38 -4.97
N ALA A 73 8.26 39.02 -3.87
CA ALA A 73 7.67 38.37 -2.73
C ALA A 73 6.35 37.67 -3.10
N ASP A 74 5.49 38.34 -3.88
CA ASP A 74 4.22 37.76 -4.35
C ASP A 74 4.46 36.51 -5.24
N ILE A 75 5.42 36.59 -6.18
CA ILE A 75 5.78 35.47 -7.04
C ILE A 75 6.28 34.27 -6.21
N LEU A 76 7.12 34.49 -5.20
CA LEU A 76 7.63 33.43 -4.30
C LEU A 76 6.52 32.84 -3.46
N GLY A 77 5.56 33.64 -2.99
CA GLY A 77 4.39 33.17 -2.25
C GLY A 77 3.53 32.23 -3.10
N VAL A 78 3.26 32.58 -4.35
CA VAL A 78 2.52 31.73 -5.29
C VAL A 78 3.31 30.45 -5.59
N ALA A 79 4.61 30.54 -5.84
CA ALA A 79 5.47 29.39 -6.10
C ALA A 79 5.48 28.40 -4.91
N PHE A 80 5.55 28.93 -3.68
CA PHE A 80 5.45 28.11 -2.44
C PHE A 80 4.16 27.29 -2.39
N VAL A 81 3.00 27.94 -2.61
CA VAL A 81 1.70 27.26 -2.58
C VAL A 81 1.62 26.18 -3.66
N LEU A 82 2.06 26.49 -4.89
CA LEU A 82 2.07 25.51 -5.99
C LEU A 82 2.96 24.31 -5.70
N LEU A 83 4.16 24.53 -5.16
CA LEU A 83 5.09 23.44 -4.81
C LEU A 83 4.53 22.55 -3.71
N ILE A 84 3.87 23.13 -2.69
CA ILE A 84 3.18 22.32 -1.66
C ILE A 84 2.06 21.49 -2.28
N LEU A 85 1.22 22.09 -3.13
CA LEU A 85 0.11 21.35 -3.77
C LEU A 85 0.62 20.20 -4.62
N ILE A 86 1.69 20.41 -5.41
CA ILE A 86 2.32 19.36 -6.21
C ILE A 86 2.90 18.26 -5.29
N GLY A 87 3.60 18.63 -4.23
CA GLY A 87 4.17 17.68 -3.27
C GLY A 87 3.10 16.86 -2.57
N MET A 88 2.02 17.49 -2.12
CA MET A 88 0.88 16.80 -1.53
C MET A 88 0.17 15.86 -2.51
N TRP A 89 0.02 16.28 -3.78
CA TRP A 89 -0.57 15.44 -4.82
C TRP A 89 0.29 14.20 -5.10
N GLN A 90 1.61 14.35 -5.16
CA GLN A 90 2.54 13.23 -5.32
C GLN A 90 2.53 12.30 -4.10
N LEU A 91 2.54 12.85 -2.88
CA LEU A 91 2.42 12.04 -1.66
C LEU A 91 1.08 11.30 -1.61
N ARG A 92 -0.02 11.94 -2.04
CA ARG A 92 -1.33 11.27 -2.12
C ARG A 92 -1.33 10.12 -3.12
N SER A 93 -0.67 10.27 -4.28
CA SER A 93 -0.53 9.18 -5.27
C SER A 93 0.26 8.02 -4.70
N LEU A 94 1.29 8.32 -3.91
CA LEU A 94 2.16 7.37 -3.24
C LEU A 94 1.45 6.64 -2.09
N ILE A 95 0.68 7.37 -1.28
CA ILE A 95 -0.17 6.79 -0.22
C ILE A 95 -1.25 5.89 -0.84
N ARG A 96 -1.84 6.26 -1.99
CA ARG A 96 -2.75 5.39 -2.73
C ARG A 96 -2.04 4.14 -3.23
N GLY A 97 -0.85 4.26 -3.84
CA GLY A 97 -0.04 3.11 -4.24
C GLY A 97 0.34 2.21 -3.07
N LEU A 98 0.64 2.77 -1.89
CA LEU A 98 0.85 1.99 -0.65
C LEU A 98 -0.45 1.34 -0.13
N SER A 99 -1.61 1.97 -0.34
CA SER A 99 -2.91 1.38 -0.01
C SER A 99 -3.35 0.29 -1.00
N ASP A 100 -2.83 0.34 -2.23
CA ASP A 100 -3.08 -0.68 -3.25
C ASP A 100 -2.32 -1.99 -2.95
N PHE A 101 -1.25 -1.95 -2.13
CA PHE A 101 -0.55 -3.13 -1.62
C PHE A 101 -1.10 -3.61 -0.26
N GLY A 102 -2.27 -3.14 0.12
CA GLY A 102 -2.95 -3.54 1.35
C GLY A 102 -3.28 -5.03 1.36
N GLN A 103 -3.20 -5.63 2.54
CA GLN A 103 -3.63 -7.00 2.76
C GLN A 103 -5.11 -6.99 3.10
N ALA A 104 -5.91 -7.77 2.39
CA ALA A 104 -7.34 -7.83 2.62
C ALA A 104 -7.81 -9.24 2.96
N PHE A 105 -8.71 -9.31 3.92
CA PHE A 105 -9.49 -10.52 4.21
C PHE A 105 -10.85 -10.41 3.54
N VAL A 106 -11.14 -11.35 2.64
CA VAL A 106 -12.37 -11.39 1.86
C VAL A 106 -13.26 -12.50 2.41
N LEU A 107 -14.28 -12.10 3.16
CA LEU A 107 -15.29 -13.02 3.66
C LEU A 107 -16.40 -13.17 2.63
N THR A 108 -16.79 -14.40 2.35
CA THR A 108 -17.85 -14.71 1.41
C THR A 108 -18.69 -15.87 1.89
N SER A 109 -19.96 -15.94 1.44
CA SER A 109 -20.79 -17.12 1.64
C SER A 109 -20.50 -18.17 0.56
N ASN A 110 -20.85 -19.42 0.81
CA ASN A 110 -20.72 -20.50 -0.17
C ASN A 110 -21.39 -20.18 -1.52
N LYS A 111 -22.53 -19.47 -1.51
CA LYS A 111 -23.29 -19.13 -2.74
C LYS A 111 -22.60 -18.09 -3.62
N GLY A 112 -21.85 -17.15 -3.04
CA GLY A 112 -21.18 -16.04 -3.78
C GLY A 112 -19.69 -16.28 -3.98
N TYR A 113 -19.18 -17.40 -3.54
CA TYR A 113 -17.74 -17.68 -3.46
C TYR A 113 -17.06 -17.65 -4.84
N GLU A 114 -17.57 -18.42 -5.80
CA GLU A 114 -16.98 -18.52 -7.15
C GLU A 114 -17.05 -17.20 -7.91
N ASP A 115 -18.18 -16.50 -7.86
CA ASP A 115 -18.35 -15.19 -8.50
C ASP A 115 -17.36 -14.16 -7.91
N LYS A 116 -17.13 -14.22 -6.59
CA LYS A 116 -16.20 -13.36 -5.93
C LYS A 116 -14.75 -13.64 -6.35
N LEU A 117 -14.35 -14.92 -6.40
CA LEU A 117 -13.05 -15.35 -6.90
C LEU A 117 -12.79 -14.87 -8.33
N VAL A 118 -13.71 -15.16 -9.22
CA VAL A 118 -13.67 -14.75 -10.62
C VAL A 118 -13.48 -13.23 -10.74
N SER A 119 -14.27 -12.47 -9.98
CA SER A 119 -14.15 -11.00 -9.93
C SER A 119 -12.77 -10.52 -9.48
N LEU A 120 -12.20 -11.16 -8.45
CA LEU A 120 -10.88 -10.79 -7.92
C LEU A 120 -9.77 -11.07 -8.94
N VAL A 121 -9.77 -12.26 -9.55
CA VAL A 121 -8.77 -12.62 -10.57
C VAL A 121 -8.90 -11.74 -11.82
N LYS A 122 -10.14 -11.45 -12.26
CA LYS A 122 -10.40 -10.59 -13.43
C LYS A 122 -9.88 -9.17 -13.27
N ASN A 123 -9.91 -8.65 -12.06
CA ASN A 123 -9.50 -7.26 -11.76
C ASN A 123 -7.99 -7.11 -11.51
N ALA A 124 -7.27 -8.20 -11.34
CA ALA A 124 -5.82 -8.17 -11.13
C ALA A 124 -5.06 -8.41 -12.45
N LYS A 125 -3.87 -7.82 -12.58
CA LYS A 125 -3.06 -7.94 -13.82
C LYS A 125 -2.22 -9.21 -13.86
N ASN A 126 -1.39 -9.42 -12.86
CA ASN A 126 -0.51 -10.58 -12.72
C ASN A 126 -0.78 -11.17 -11.33
N VAL A 127 -1.31 -12.37 -11.29
CA VAL A 127 -1.81 -13.00 -10.07
C VAL A 127 -0.97 -14.22 -9.74
N CYS A 128 -0.59 -14.37 -8.47
CA CYS A 128 -0.25 -15.65 -7.90
C CYS A 128 -1.50 -16.19 -7.17
N TYR A 129 -2.02 -17.30 -7.62
CA TYR A 129 -3.19 -17.95 -7.06
C TYR A 129 -2.79 -19.20 -6.29
N VAL A 130 -3.02 -19.19 -4.99
CA VAL A 130 -2.76 -20.32 -4.10
C VAL A 130 -4.08 -21.05 -3.87
N THR A 131 -4.19 -22.27 -4.36
CA THR A 131 -5.36 -23.10 -4.12
C THR A 131 -5.06 -24.13 -3.03
N LEU A 132 -5.95 -24.24 -2.04
CA LEU A 132 -5.79 -25.10 -0.87
C LEU A 132 -6.70 -26.33 -0.91
N ASP A 133 -7.83 -26.20 -1.59
CA ASP A 133 -8.91 -27.19 -1.58
C ASP A 133 -9.23 -27.71 -2.99
N LYS A 134 -9.24 -26.81 -3.99
CA LYS A 134 -9.47 -27.14 -5.40
C LYS A 134 -8.15 -27.45 -6.10
N SER A 135 -8.17 -28.38 -7.05
CA SER A 135 -6.99 -28.64 -7.89
C SER A 135 -6.76 -27.52 -8.91
N TYR A 136 -5.54 -27.45 -9.45
CA TYR A 136 -5.18 -26.55 -10.57
C TYR A 136 -6.16 -26.69 -11.74
N GLU A 137 -6.55 -27.92 -12.09
CA GLU A 137 -7.46 -28.16 -13.22
C GLU A 137 -8.86 -27.60 -12.94
N GLU A 138 -9.39 -27.77 -11.74
CA GLU A 138 -10.71 -27.23 -11.36
C GLU A 138 -10.70 -25.70 -11.41
N VAL A 139 -9.67 -25.06 -10.86
CA VAL A 139 -9.56 -23.59 -10.89
C VAL A 139 -9.39 -23.07 -12.31
N THR A 140 -8.54 -23.70 -13.13
CA THR A 140 -8.34 -23.30 -14.54
C THR A 140 -9.60 -23.46 -15.36
N ASN A 141 -10.38 -24.52 -15.16
CA ASN A 141 -11.66 -24.71 -15.82
C ASN A 141 -12.69 -23.66 -15.40
N MET A 142 -12.75 -23.31 -14.12
CA MET A 142 -13.57 -22.21 -13.61
C MET A 142 -13.20 -20.88 -14.27
N LEU A 143 -11.92 -20.55 -14.38
CA LEU A 143 -11.44 -19.32 -15.01
C LEU A 143 -11.77 -19.30 -16.51
N LYS A 144 -11.54 -20.39 -17.23
CA LYS A 144 -11.87 -20.53 -18.66
C LYS A 144 -13.37 -20.35 -18.93
N THR A 145 -14.23 -20.97 -18.11
CA THR A 145 -15.70 -20.83 -18.23
C THR A 145 -16.12 -19.37 -18.07
N ASN A 146 -15.38 -18.58 -17.31
CA ASN A 146 -15.63 -17.15 -17.11
C ASN A 146 -14.82 -16.22 -18.05
N ASN A 147 -14.24 -16.76 -19.14
CA ASN A 147 -13.45 -16.04 -20.14
C ASN A 147 -12.22 -15.31 -19.54
N ILE A 148 -11.59 -15.89 -18.53
CA ILE A 148 -10.35 -15.38 -17.94
C ILE A 148 -9.18 -16.19 -18.49
N ASP A 149 -8.18 -15.48 -19.00
CA ASP A 149 -6.94 -16.08 -19.50
C ASP A 149 -6.06 -16.57 -18.33
N SER A 150 -6.03 -17.88 -18.14
CA SER A 150 -5.25 -18.51 -17.07
C SER A 150 -3.73 -18.46 -17.29
N SER A 151 -3.25 -18.09 -18.49
CA SER A 151 -1.81 -17.97 -18.78
C SER A 151 -1.14 -16.84 -18.00
N LYS A 152 -1.92 -15.85 -17.54
CA LYS A 152 -1.46 -14.71 -16.72
C LYS A 152 -1.47 -14.99 -15.23
N VAL A 153 -1.89 -16.18 -14.84
CA VAL A 153 -1.98 -16.60 -13.44
C VAL A 153 -0.85 -17.59 -13.16
N GLN A 154 -0.07 -17.33 -12.15
CA GLN A 154 0.87 -18.30 -11.57
C GLN A 154 0.14 -19.06 -10.47
N PHE A 155 0.21 -20.38 -10.48
CA PHE A 155 -0.49 -21.21 -9.53
C PHE A 155 0.45 -21.85 -8.52
N ILE A 156 -0.02 -21.91 -7.27
CA ILE A 156 0.51 -22.80 -6.25
C ILE A 156 -0.63 -23.74 -5.90
N ASP A 157 -0.50 -25.01 -6.28
CA ASP A 157 -1.50 -26.04 -6.00
C ASP A 157 -1.10 -26.81 -4.74
N ALA A 158 -1.77 -26.53 -3.65
CA ALA A 158 -1.62 -27.21 -2.37
C ALA A 158 -2.78 -28.19 -2.07
N SER A 159 -3.60 -28.53 -3.07
CA SER A 159 -4.71 -29.50 -2.89
C SER A 159 -4.21 -30.93 -2.63
N GLY A 160 -2.97 -31.20 -2.99
CA GLY A 160 -2.36 -32.53 -2.93
C GLY A 160 -2.48 -33.30 -4.25
N VAL A 161 -3.02 -32.69 -5.29
CA VAL A 161 -3.04 -33.24 -6.65
C VAL A 161 -1.77 -32.80 -7.38
N LYS A 162 -1.19 -33.71 -8.17
CA LYS A 162 0.01 -33.39 -8.94
C LYS A 162 -0.30 -32.35 -10.02
N CYS A 163 0.52 -31.32 -10.09
CA CYS A 163 0.41 -30.26 -11.07
C CYS A 163 1.61 -30.33 -12.02
N ASP A 164 1.36 -30.57 -13.33
CA ASP A 164 2.41 -30.74 -14.34
C ASP A 164 2.42 -29.56 -15.35
N ALA A 165 1.86 -28.39 -15.01
CA ALA A 165 1.82 -27.21 -15.89
C ALA A 165 2.97 -26.24 -15.59
N ASP A 166 3.50 -25.57 -16.64
CA ASP A 166 4.62 -24.64 -16.54
C ASP A 166 4.35 -23.42 -15.62
N ASN A 167 3.09 -23.04 -15.47
CA ASN A 167 2.66 -21.95 -14.61
C ASN A 167 2.09 -22.43 -13.25
N CYS A 168 2.39 -23.65 -12.84
CA CYS A 168 1.90 -24.24 -11.61
C CYS A 168 3.02 -24.91 -10.81
N ILE A 169 3.02 -24.69 -9.51
CA ILE A 169 3.88 -25.37 -8.54
C ILE A 169 2.99 -26.21 -7.63
N GLY A 170 3.09 -27.54 -7.76
CA GLY A 170 2.43 -28.49 -6.87
C GLY A 170 3.21 -28.66 -5.58
N ILE A 171 2.57 -28.48 -4.44
CA ILE A 171 3.16 -28.62 -3.09
C ILE A 171 2.22 -29.35 -2.15
N SER A 172 2.71 -29.73 -0.98
CA SER A 172 1.83 -30.22 0.08
C SER A 172 1.03 -29.09 0.72
N ASN A 173 -0.13 -29.43 1.29
CA ASN A 173 -0.94 -28.47 2.07
C ASN A 173 -0.30 -28.24 3.44
N ASN A 174 0.87 -27.61 3.42
CA ASN A 174 1.67 -27.25 4.59
C ASN A 174 1.92 -25.74 4.58
N PRO A 175 1.60 -25.01 5.66
CA PRO A 175 1.78 -23.57 5.74
C PRO A 175 3.19 -23.08 5.42
N ASP A 176 4.22 -23.82 5.83
CA ASP A 176 5.61 -23.40 5.59
C ASP A 176 6.03 -23.61 4.13
N GLU A 177 5.61 -24.72 3.49
CA GLU A 177 5.84 -24.95 2.07
C GLU A 177 5.11 -23.90 1.21
N ILE A 178 3.88 -23.55 1.59
CA ILE A 178 3.11 -22.48 0.91
C ILE A 178 3.84 -21.15 1.00
N LYS A 179 4.33 -20.75 2.18
CA LYS A 179 5.11 -19.51 2.35
C LYS A 179 6.38 -19.51 1.50
N VAL A 180 7.12 -20.63 1.47
CA VAL A 180 8.34 -20.76 0.65
C VAL A 180 8.02 -20.66 -0.84
N ALA A 181 6.94 -21.28 -1.31
CA ALA A 181 6.52 -21.18 -2.70
C ALA A 181 6.08 -19.78 -3.08
N ILE A 182 5.33 -19.09 -2.21
CA ILE A 182 4.96 -17.68 -2.41
C ILE A 182 6.21 -16.79 -2.49
N ASP A 183 7.15 -16.92 -1.55
CA ASP A 183 8.40 -16.14 -1.54
C ASP A 183 9.21 -16.33 -2.83
N ARG A 184 9.29 -17.56 -3.32
CA ARG A 184 9.96 -17.89 -4.59
C ARG A 184 9.31 -17.15 -5.76
N ILE A 185 7.97 -17.26 -5.91
CA ILE A 185 7.27 -16.62 -7.03
C ILE A 185 7.36 -15.09 -6.93
N LEU A 186 7.28 -14.52 -5.73
CA LEU A 186 7.43 -13.07 -5.50
C LEU A 186 8.80 -12.53 -5.93
N LYS A 187 9.86 -13.35 -5.86
CA LYS A 187 11.21 -13.00 -6.30
C LYS A 187 11.44 -13.19 -7.81
N GLU A 188 10.74 -14.16 -8.41
CA GLU A 188 10.93 -14.54 -9.82
C GLU A 188 9.99 -13.79 -10.78
N LYS A 189 8.84 -13.29 -10.30
CA LYS A 189 7.78 -12.72 -11.13
C LYS A 189 7.33 -11.35 -10.63
N ASP A 190 7.02 -10.47 -11.56
CA ASP A 190 6.38 -9.18 -11.26
C ASP A 190 4.87 -9.39 -11.07
N LEU A 191 4.46 -9.48 -9.81
CA LEU A 191 3.08 -9.75 -9.42
C LEU A 191 2.39 -8.48 -8.95
N SER A 192 1.11 -8.36 -9.27
CA SER A 192 0.23 -7.32 -8.71
C SER A 192 -0.51 -7.81 -7.46
N CYS A 193 -0.80 -9.12 -7.39
CA CYS A 193 -1.63 -9.69 -6.34
C CYS A 193 -1.27 -11.15 -6.04
N VAL A 194 -1.34 -11.53 -4.77
CA VAL A 194 -1.36 -12.93 -4.30
C VAL A 194 -2.76 -13.19 -3.74
N ILE A 195 -3.44 -14.20 -4.25
CA ILE A 195 -4.75 -14.65 -3.79
C ILE A 195 -4.57 -16.00 -3.12
N ILE A 196 -4.96 -16.12 -1.85
CA ILE A 196 -4.97 -17.38 -1.11
C ILE A 196 -6.43 -17.79 -0.95
N ASP A 197 -6.77 -18.86 -1.66
CA ASP A 197 -8.15 -19.31 -1.81
C ASP A 197 -8.53 -20.26 -0.68
N ASP A 198 -9.61 -19.87 0.00
CA ASP A 198 -10.21 -20.53 1.16
C ASP A 198 -9.21 -20.97 2.26
N ILE A 199 -8.77 -19.99 3.03
CA ILE A 199 -7.81 -20.24 4.12
C ILE A 199 -8.28 -21.30 5.12
N ALA A 200 -9.58 -21.59 5.19
CA ALA A 200 -10.12 -22.68 6.00
C ALA A 200 -9.73 -24.07 5.46
N GLY A 201 -9.32 -24.16 4.18
CA GLY A 201 -8.84 -25.37 3.54
C GLY A 201 -7.42 -25.79 3.94
N LEU A 202 -6.71 -24.98 4.76
CA LEU A 202 -5.41 -25.36 5.28
C LEU A 202 -5.51 -26.62 6.15
N LYS A 203 -4.87 -27.69 5.67
CA LYS A 203 -4.76 -28.96 6.40
C LYS A 203 -3.55 -28.91 7.35
N ASN A 204 -3.57 -29.69 8.39
CA ASN A 204 -2.45 -29.80 9.35
C ASN A 204 -2.09 -28.52 10.11
N ILE A 205 -2.97 -27.54 10.13
CA ILE A 205 -2.84 -26.35 10.96
C ILE A 205 -3.84 -26.40 12.10
N LYS A 206 -3.40 -26.14 13.32
CA LYS A 206 -4.32 -25.97 14.43
C LYS A 206 -5.04 -24.63 14.27
N LYS A 207 -6.33 -24.57 14.65
CA LYS A 207 -7.17 -23.37 14.45
C LYS A 207 -6.53 -22.09 14.98
N PHE A 208 -5.83 -22.14 16.11
CA PHE A 208 -5.14 -20.98 16.69
C PHE A 208 -3.85 -20.58 15.95
N GLU A 209 -3.36 -21.39 15.01
CA GLU A 209 -2.18 -21.11 14.19
C GLU A 209 -2.55 -20.41 12.86
N LEU A 210 -3.84 -20.46 12.46
CA LEU A 210 -4.31 -19.85 11.23
C LEU A 210 -4.10 -18.31 11.20
N PRO A 211 -4.41 -17.57 12.27
CA PRO A 211 -4.09 -16.12 12.32
C PRO A 211 -2.59 -15.86 12.16
N LYS A 212 -1.73 -16.68 12.74
CA LYS A 212 -0.28 -16.57 12.61
C LYS A 212 0.17 -16.80 11.16
N PHE A 213 -0.37 -17.81 10.48
CA PHE A 213 -0.09 -18.02 9.05
C PHE A 213 -0.48 -16.80 8.22
N VAL A 214 -1.67 -16.23 8.46
CA VAL A 214 -2.13 -15.00 7.76
C VAL A 214 -1.18 -13.84 8.06
N GLN A 215 -0.77 -13.63 9.29
CA GLN A 215 0.17 -12.57 9.69
C GLN A 215 1.53 -12.71 9.00
N ASP A 216 2.14 -13.89 9.08
CA ASP A 216 3.45 -14.15 8.49
C ASP A 216 3.42 -13.98 6.97
N THR A 217 2.39 -14.53 6.32
CA THR A 217 2.22 -14.45 4.87
C THR A 217 1.87 -13.03 4.42
N SER A 218 1.05 -12.31 5.15
CA SER A 218 0.78 -10.88 4.94
C SER A 218 2.06 -10.06 4.97
N SER A 219 2.90 -10.29 5.97
CA SER A 219 4.18 -9.59 6.13
C SER A 219 5.12 -9.86 4.96
N LEU A 220 5.19 -11.12 4.52
CA LEU A 220 5.98 -11.53 3.36
C LEU A 220 5.50 -10.85 2.06
N ILE A 221 4.20 -10.88 1.78
CA ILE A 221 3.61 -10.28 0.58
C ILE A 221 3.79 -8.76 0.60
N LYS A 222 3.54 -8.13 1.74
CA LYS A 222 3.66 -6.67 1.94
C LYS A 222 5.11 -6.17 1.77
N SER A 223 6.10 -6.94 2.23
CA SER A 223 7.53 -6.60 2.07
C SER A 223 7.97 -6.58 0.60
N ASN A 224 7.29 -7.33 -0.27
CA ASN A 224 7.50 -7.36 -1.70
C ASN A 224 6.62 -6.34 -2.47
N LYS A 225 5.89 -5.47 -1.77
CA LYS A 225 5.00 -4.45 -2.35
C LYS A 225 3.92 -5.05 -3.27
N VAL A 226 3.34 -6.16 -2.87
CA VAL A 226 2.27 -6.87 -3.58
C VAL A 226 1.02 -6.88 -2.72
N GLN A 227 -0.15 -6.82 -3.35
CA GLN A 227 -1.43 -6.97 -2.66
C GLN A 227 -1.64 -8.44 -2.25
N GLY A 228 -2.09 -8.68 -1.03
CA GLY A 228 -2.50 -10.00 -0.56
C GLY A 228 -4.00 -10.06 -0.30
N LEU A 229 -4.64 -11.08 -0.85
CA LEU A 229 -6.06 -11.35 -0.65
C LEU A 229 -6.21 -12.73 -0.01
N PHE A 230 -6.65 -12.75 1.23
CA PHE A 230 -6.98 -13.97 1.96
C PHE A 230 -8.48 -14.18 1.88
N ILE A 231 -8.91 -15.29 1.32
CA ILE A 231 -10.34 -15.59 1.14
C ILE A 231 -10.76 -16.62 2.14
N GLY A 232 -11.89 -16.40 2.79
CA GLY A 232 -12.47 -17.33 3.72
C GLY A 232 -13.98 -17.44 3.54
N ARG A 233 -14.49 -18.66 3.56
CA ARG A 233 -15.93 -18.92 3.59
C ARG A 233 -16.41 -18.82 5.04
N ILE A 234 -17.43 -17.97 5.27
CA ILE A 234 -17.96 -17.69 6.61
C ILE A 234 -18.42 -18.98 7.29
N GLU A 235 -19.00 -19.90 6.51
CA GLU A 235 -19.50 -21.17 7.01
C GLU A 235 -18.40 -22.13 7.47
N ASN A 236 -17.15 -21.93 7.01
CA ASN A 236 -16.01 -22.80 7.28
C ASN A 236 -15.09 -22.27 8.38
N LEU A 237 -15.29 -21.03 8.82
CA LEU A 237 -14.47 -20.35 9.82
C LEU A 237 -15.24 -20.08 11.11
N GLU A 238 -14.59 -20.30 12.23
CA GLU A 238 -15.15 -19.91 13.52
C GLU A 238 -15.12 -18.39 13.69
N LYS A 239 -16.12 -17.85 14.37
CA LYS A 239 -16.27 -16.40 14.61
C LYS A 239 -15.03 -15.79 15.29
N GLU A 240 -14.41 -16.53 16.20
CA GLU A 240 -13.20 -16.12 16.90
C GLU A 240 -12.02 -15.98 15.91
N THR A 241 -11.80 -16.99 15.07
CA THR A 241 -10.77 -16.96 14.00
C THR A 241 -10.97 -15.80 13.03
N ILE A 242 -12.23 -15.51 12.64
CA ILE A 242 -12.56 -14.38 11.79
C ILE A 242 -12.15 -13.06 12.47
N ASN A 243 -12.46 -12.90 13.76
CA ASN A 243 -12.10 -11.71 14.52
C ASN A 243 -10.57 -11.54 14.60
N ASP A 244 -9.84 -12.62 14.91
CA ASP A 244 -8.39 -12.59 15.02
C ASP A 244 -7.74 -12.19 13.69
N ILE A 245 -8.16 -12.78 12.56
CA ILE A 245 -7.65 -12.45 11.25
C ILE A 245 -8.00 -11.01 10.87
N THR A 246 -9.20 -10.54 11.21
CA THR A 246 -9.64 -9.17 10.95
C THR A 246 -8.71 -8.13 11.57
N MET A 247 -8.09 -8.41 12.70
CA MET A 247 -7.13 -7.52 13.37
C MET A 247 -5.74 -7.50 12.69
N LEU A 248 -5.44 -8.48 11.83
CA LEU A 248 -4.12 -8.66 11.22
C LEU A 248 -4.01 -8.13 9.79
N VAL A 249 -5.13 -7.75 9.18
CA VAL A 249 -5.21 -7.28 7.80
C VAL A 249 -5.57 -5.80 7.73
N ASP A 250 -5.19 -5.14 6.65
CA ASP A 250 -5.44 -3.71 6.47
C ASP A 250 -6.93 -3.43 6.14
N LYS A 251 -7.64 -4.42 5.57
CA LYS A 251 -9.03 -4.27 5.13
C LYS A 251 -9.80 -5.59 5.22
N VAL A 252 -11.04 -5.50 5.64
CA VAL A 252 -12.00 -6.63 5.53
C VAL A 252 -13.10 -6.25 4.54
N THR A 253 -13.39 -7.17 3.62
CA THR A 253 -14.45 -6.99 2.62
C THR A 253 -15.33 -8.24 2.60
N GLY A 254 -16.64 -8.08 2.45
CA GLY A 254 -17.58 -9.20 2.34
C GLY A 254 -18.90 -8.91 3.00
N ASP A 255 -19.85 -9.82 2.85
CA ASP A 255 -21.19 -9.74 3.43
C ASP A 255 -21.16 -10.19 4.91
N VAL A 256 -20.44 -9.44 5.75
CA VAL A 256 -20.62 -9.59 7.21
C VAL A 256 -21.93 -8.90 7.58
N LYS A 257 -23.07 -9.55 7.28
CA LYS A 257 -24.31 -9.21 7.95
C LYS A 257 -24.21 -9.77 9.36
N GLY A 258 -23.95 -8.82 10.32
CA GLY A 258 -24.00 -9.09 11.75
C GLY A 258 -25.37 -9.54 12.22
#